data_4c713733c7e64c413ed26250abceb1d0
#
_entry.id   4c713733c7e64c413ed26250abceb1d0
#
_cell.length_a   1.000
_cell.length_b   1.000
_cell.length_c   1.000
_cell.angle_alpha   90.00
_cell.angle_beta   90.00
_cell.angle_gamma   90.00
#
_symmetry.space_group_name_H-M   'P 1'
#
loop_
_entity.id
_entity.type
_entity.pdbx_description
1 polymer ?
#
loop_
_entity_poly.entity_id
_entity_poly.type
_entity_poly.pdbx_seq_one_letter_code
_entity_poly.pdbx_strand_id
1 'polypeptide(L)'
;YTDTTMALSGINKRRLDKLGVSYHCLIRDPQVIEMAKEKGITRSMAAVEVAANDSRQKIFIIGNAPTALCKIIEMVNENQLETAAVIGVPVGFVEATESKQALYESNIPAIVALGRKGGSNLAAALINAVMYNMDIEKLGDEYGRHTKQ
;
A
#
# COMPACT_ATOMS: atom_id res chain seq x y z
N TYR A 1 3.86 2.44 -3.16
CA TYR A 1 4.85 1.51 -2.60
C TYR A 1 4.19 0.21 -2.19
N THR A 2 4.77 -0.93 -2.54
CA THR A 2 4.31 -2.27 -2.13
C THR A 2 5.34 -2.95 -1.23
N ASP A 3 4.88 -3.81 -0.32
CA ASP A 3 5.74 -4.60 0.56
C ASP A 3 6.29 -5.87 -0.10
N THR A 4 5.71 -6.30 -1.22
CA THR A 4 6.15 -7.49 -1.96
C THR A 4 6.22 -7.24 -3.46
N THR A 5 7.13 -7.95 -4.14
CA THR A 5 7.18 -7.97 -5.60
C THR A 5 5.95 -8.63 -6.22
N MET A 6 5.31 -9.56 -5.50
CA MET A 6 4.06 -10.19 -5.95
C MET A 6 2.92 -9.15 -6.01
N ALA A 7 2.74 -8.33 -4.99
CA ALA A 7 1.74 -7.25 -5.02
C ALA A 7 2.02 -6.29 -6.19
N LEU A 8 3.28 -5.85 -6.35
CA LEU A 8 3.67 -4.97 -7.45
C LEU A 8 3.41 -5.61 -8.82
N SER A 9 3.64 -6.91 -8.95
CA SER A 9 3.42 -7.63 -10.22
C SER A 9 1.94 -7.74 -10.59
N GLY A 10 1.05 -7.78 -9.60
CA GLY A 10 -0.40 -7.85 -9.80
C GLY A 10 -1.05 -6.51 -10.12
N ILE A 11 -0.36 -5.38 -9.95
CA ILE A 11 -0.90 -4.05 -10.23
C ILE A 11 -0.82 -3.74 -11.72
N ASN A 12 -1.86 -3.12 -12.25
CA ASN A 12 -1.91 -2.68 -13.65
C ASN A 12 -0.99 -1.45 -13.89
N LYS A 13 0.25 -1.73 -14.26
CA LYS A 13 1.27 -0.70 -14.49
C LYS A 13 0.94 0.24 -15.63
N ARG A 14 0.31 -0.27 -16.71
CA ARG A 14 -0.13 0.59 -17.82
C ARG A 14 -1.10 1.68 -17.38
N ARG A 15 -1.90 1.37 -16.36
CA ARG A 15 -2.84 2.32 -15.78
C ARG A 15 -2.14 3.33 -14.87
N LEU A 16 -1.19 2.87 -14.05
CA LEU A 16 -0.33 3.76 -13.25
C LEU A 16 0.45 4.72 -14.15
N ASP A 17 1.03 4.24 -15.24
CA ASP A 17 1.76 5.05 -16.21
C ASP A 17 0.85 6.14 -16.83
N LYS A 18 -0.38 5.79 -17.19
CA LYS A 18 -1.37 6.78 -17.70
C LYS A 18 -1.77 7.83 -16.67
N LEU A 19 -1.76 7.46 -15.39
CA LEU A 19 -2.05 8.38 -14.28
C LEU A 19 -0.81 9.19 -13.84
N GLY A 20 0.36 8.96 -14.44
CA GLY A 20 1.61 9.59 -14.04
C GLY A 20 2.10 9.15 -12.66
N VAL A 21 1.72 7.97 -12.20
CA VAL A 21 2.05 7.44 -10.87
C VAL A 21 3.25 6.51 -10.97
N SER A 22 4.30 6.81 -10.22
CA SER A 22 5.44 5.90 -10.04
C SER A 22 5.09 4.76 -9.07
N TYR A 23 5.75 3.61 -9.23
CA TYR A 23 5.49 2.42 -8.43
C TYR A 23 6.78 1.74 -8.01
N HIS A 24 6.86 1.34 -6.75
CA HIS A 24 8.09 0.85 -6.13
C HIS A 24 7.82 -0.33 -5.19
N CYS A 25 8.76 -1.27 -5.17
CA CYS A 25 8.89 -2.29 -4.15
C CYS A 25 10.36 -2.32 -3.71
N LEU A 26 10.65 -1.77 -2.54
CA LEU A 26 12.01 -1.55 -2.06
C LEU A 26 12.61 -2.73 -1.28
N ILE A 27 11.89 -3.84 -1.16
CA ILE A 27 12.28 -4.97 -0.31
C ILE A 27 13.64 -5.59 -0.66
N ARG A 28 14.12 -5.38 -1.89
CA ARG A 28 15.41 -5.86 -2.40
C ARG A 28 16.42 -4.75 -2.64
N ASP A 29 16.07 -3.51 -2.31
CA ASP A 29 16.97 -2.38 -2.45
C ASP A 29 18.17 -2.56 -1.51
N PRO A 30 19.42 -2.40 -1.99
CA PRO A 30 20.61 -2.51 -1.16
C PRO A 30 20.58 -1.60 0.08
N GLN A 31 20.09 -0.36 -0.06
CA GLN A 31 19.96 0.59 1.03
C GLN A 31 19.00 0.07 2.11
N VAL A 32 17.87 -0.53 1.70
CA VAL A 32 16.90 -1.14 2.62
C VAL A 32 17.50 -2.33 3.35
N ILE A 33 18.25 -3.17 2.63
CA ILE A 33 18.90 -4.36 3.22
C ILE A 33 19.95 -3.93 4.26
N GLU A 34 20.76 -2.93 3.95
CA GLU A 34 21.79 -2.42 4.86
C GLU A 34 21.16 -1.76 6.09
N MET A 35 20.22 -0.86 5.90
CA MET A 35 19.47 -0.21 6.97
C MET A 35 18.80 -1.22 7.91
N ALA A 36 18.18 -2.26 7.36
CA ALA A 36 17.54 -3.30 8.16
C ALA A 36 18.52 -4.03 9.07
N LYS A 37 19.75 -4.32 8.58
CA LYS A 37 20.81 -4.95 9.34
C LYS A 37 21.35 -4.02 10.45
N GLU A 38 21.65 -2.78 10.10
CA GLU A 38 22.20 -1.79 11.03
C GLU A 38 21.24 -1.48 12.18
N LYS A 39 19.95 -1.34 11.88
CA LYS A 39 18.91 -1.01 12.87
C LYS A 39 18.33 -2.23 13.58
N GLY A 40 18.62 -3.45 13.14
CA GLY A 40 18.01 -4.67 13.68
C GLY A 40 16.49 -4.75 13.46
N ILE A 41 16.00 -4.19 12.36
CA ILE A 41 14.57 -4.18 11.99
C ILE A 41 14.32 -5.05 10.75
N THR A 42 13.03 -5.31 10.45
CA THR A 42 12.70 -6.05 9.22
C THR A 42 12.95 -5.20 7.98
N ARG A 43 13.24 -5.86 6.84
CA ARG A 43 13.37 -5.15 5.55
C ARG A 43 12.09 -4.39 5.18
N SER A 44 10.93 -4.90 5.56
CA SER A 44 9.66 -4.23 5.31
C SER A 44 9.51 -2.93 6.11
N MET A 45 10.00 -2.89 7.36
CA MET A 45 10.07 -1.65 8.15
C MET A 45 11.08 -0.67 7.55
N ALA A 46 12.28 -1.14 7.21
CA ALA A 46 13.29 -0.30 6.58
C ALA A 46 12.82 0.28 5.23
N ALA A 47 12.06 -0.50 4.45
CA ALA A 47 11.48 -0.03 3.19
C ALA A 47 10.48 1.13 3.40
N VAL A 48 9.72 1.12 4.49
CA VAL A 48 8.84 2.24 4.87
C VAL A 48 9.67 3.49 5.22
N GLU A 49 10.73 3.33 6.00
CA GLU A 49 11.61 4.45 6.36
C GLU A 49 12.30 5.07 5.13
N VAL A 50 12.78 4.24 4.21
CA VAL A 50 13.37 4.75 2.94
C VAL A 50 12.31 5.45 2.09
N ALA A 51 11.10 4.89 1.98
CA ALA A 51 10.00 5.51 1.26
C ALA A 51 9.55 6.85 1.87
N ALA A 52 9.72 7.04 3.17
CA ALA A 52 9.39 8.29 3.85
C ALA A 52 10.22 9.48 3.37
N ASN A 53 11.44 9.24 2.86
CA ASN A 53 12.28 10.29 2.30
C ASN A 53 11.79 10.83 0.94
N ASP A 54 10.85 10.16 0.29
CA ASP A 54 10.20 10.68 -0.91
C ASP A 54 9.19 11.76 -0.52
N SER A 55 9.37 12.99 -0.99
CA SER A 55 8.49 14.11 -0.67
C SER A 55 7.14 14.09 -1.39
N ARG A 56 6.98 13.20 -2.39
CA ARG A 56 5.72 13.08 -3.14
C ARG A 56 4.65 12.41 -2.29
N GLN A 57 3.39 12.72 -2.58
CA GLN A 57 2.28 11.96 -2.02
C GLN A 57 2.41 10.47 -2.36
N LYS A 58 2.17 9.61 -1.41
CA LYS A 58 2.35 8.17 -1.57
C LYS A 58 1.20 7.37 -0.98
N ILE A 59 0.99 6.20 -1.56
CA ILE A 59 0.07 5.17 -1.07
C ILE A 59 0.90 3.93 -0.77
N PHE A 60 0.70 3.35 0.40
CA PHE A 60 1.28 2.07 0.76
C PHE A 60 0.29 0.93 0.53
N ILE A 61 0.78 -0.16 -0.04
CA ILE A 61 0.00 -1.34 -0.41
C ILE A 61 0.67 -2.54 0.24
N ILE A 62 0.14 -2.92 1.41
CA ILE A 62 0.72 -3.91 2.30
C ILE A 62 -0.12 -5.17 2.29
N GLY A 63 0.42 -6.24 1.69
CA GLY A 63 -0.25 -7.53 1.54
C GLY A 63 0.37 -8.68 2.32
N ASN A 64 1.57 -8.49 2.88
CA ASN A 64 2.31 -9.57 3.53
C ASN A 64 2.90 -9.21 4.89
N ALA A 65 3.40 -7.99 5.09
CA ALA A 65 4.20 -7.62 6.24
C ALA A 65 3.42 -6.80 7.28
N PRO A 66 2.90 -7.41 8.37
CA PRO A 66 2.28 -6.68 9.47
C PRO A 66 3.20 -5.63 10.09
N THR A 67 4.50 -5.92 10.17
CA THR A 67 5.51 -4.99 10.69
C THR A 67 5.62 -3.70 9.86
N ALA A 68 5.36 -3.76 8.56
CA ALA A 68 5.30 -2.55 7.72
C ALA A 68 4.10 -1.67 8.09
N LEU A 69 2.93 -2.26 8.39
CA LEU A 69 1.77 -1.50 8.86
C LEU A 69 2.05 -0.81 10.19
N CYS A 70 2.63 -1.55 11.14
CA CYS A 70 3.00 -0.98 12.45
C CYS A 70 3.95 0.20 12.26
N LYS A 71 4.95 0.06 11.38
CA LYS A 71 5.92 1.13 11.10
C LYS A 71 5.30 2.35 10.42
N ILE A 72 4.36 2.16 9.49
CA ILE A 72 3.62 3.25 8.86
C ILE A 72 2.83 4.03 9.93
N ILE A 73 2.08 3.33 10.78
CA ILE A 73 1.27 3.96 11.84
C ILE A 73 2.15 4.74 12.82
N GLU A 74 3.26 4.13 13.27
CA GLU A 74 4.24 4.76 14.14
C GLU A 74 4.75 6.07 13.54
N MET A 75 5.28 6.02 12.31
CA MET A 75 5.89 7.19 11.65
C MET A 75 4.87 8.29 11.33
N VAL A 76 3.62 7.94 11.01
CA VAL A 76 2.55 8.93 10.81
C VAL A 76 2.21 9.62 12.12
N ASN A 77 2.09 8.87 13.23
CA ASN A 77 1.81 9.43 14.54
C ASN A 77 2.94 10.34 15.06
N GLU A 78 4.17 10.06 14.66
CA GLU A 78 5.36 10.87 14.99
C GLU A 78 5.61 12.02 14.01
N ASN A 79 4.73 12.24 13.04
CA ASN A 79 4.87 13.24 11.96
C ASN A 79 6.14 13.05 11.11
N GLN A 80 6.63 11.82 10.98
CA GLN A 80 7.80 11.45 10.17
C GLN A 80 7.43 10.93 8.79
N LEU A 81 6.14 10.62 8.56
CA LEU A 81 5.63 10.10 7.31
C LEU A 81 4.28 10.72 6.98
N GLU A 82 4.18 11.26 5.77
CA GLU A 82 2.90 11.61 5.17
C GLU A 82 2.50 10.55 4.13
N THR A 83 1.26 10.08 4.22
CA THR A 83 0.69 9.14 3.25
C THR A 83 -0.74 9.55 2.90
N ALA A 84 -1.09 9.45 1.63
CA ALA A 84 -2.43 9.74 1.16
C ALA A 84 -3.42 8.65 1.56
N ALA A 85 -2.99 7.40 1.55
CA ALA A 85 -3.80 6.24 1.96
C ALA A 85 -2.93 5.00 2.18
N VAL A 86 -3.50 4.01 2.86
CA VAL A 86 -2.89 2.69 3.06
C VAL A 86 -3.89 1.59 2.69
N ILE A 87 -3.49 0.65 1.83
CA ILE A 87 -4.17 -0.63 1.67
C ILE A 87 -3.46 -1.62 2.59
N GLY A 88 -4.10 -1.94 3.73
CA GLY A 88 -3.54 -2.77 4.78
C GLY A 88 -4.25 -4.12 4.87
N VAL A 89 -3.77 -5.11 4.12
CA VAL A 89 -4.36 -6.45 4.05
C VAL A 89 -3.33 -7.57 4.20
N PRO A 90 -2.35 -7.45 5.13
CA PRO A 90 -1.40 -8.54 5.32
C PRO A 90 -2.10 -9.80 5.80
N VAL A 91 -1.67 -10.95 5.24
CA VAL A 91 -2.11 -12.27 5.67
C VAL A 91 -1.19 -12.79 6.77
N GLY A 92 -1.74 -13.53 7.75
CA GLY A 92 -0.91 -14.23 8.74
C GLY A 92 -1.60 -14.45 10.08
N PHE A 93 -0.84 -15.11 10.97
CA PHE A 93 -1.30 -15.49 12.31
C PHE A 93 -0.65 -14.63 13.41
N VAL A 94 0.54 -14.09 13.14
CA VAL A 94 1.30 -13.27 14.09
C VAL A 94 1.21 -11.82 13.65
N GLU A 95 0.69 -10.96 14.52
CA GLU A 95 0.56 -9.50 14.34
C GLU A 95 -0.33 -9.04 13.15
N ALA A 96 -0.82 -9.97 12.30
CA ALA A 96 -1.61 -9.58 11.13
C ALA A 96 -2.97 -8.99 11.52
N THR A 97 -3.62 -9.56 12.52
CA THR A 97 -4.91 -9.06 13.02
C THR A 97 -4.74 -7.74 13.76
N GLU A 98 -3.76 -7.70 14.65
CA GLU A 98 -3.47 -6.55 15.51
C GLU A 98 -3.05 -5.32 14.71
N SER A 99 -2.15 -5.49 13.74
CA SER A 99 -1.69 -4.39 12.88
C SER A 99 -2.80 -3.82 12.01
N LYS A 100 -3.70 -4.68 11.51
CA LYS A 100 -4.87 -4.25 10.74
C LYS A 100 -5.91 -3.55 11.60
N GLN A 101 -6.12 -4.03 12.83
CA GLN A 101 -7.00 -3.38 13.78
C GLN A 101 -6.48 -1.98 14.13
N ALA A 102 -5.17 -1.86 14.40
CA ALA A 102 -4.52 -0.58 14.68
C ALA A 102 -4.65 0.41 13.50
N LEU A 103 -4.50 -0.07 12.26
CA LEU A 103 -4.70 0.76 11.07
C LEU A 103 -6.16 1.21 10.94
N TYR A 104 -7.11 0.31 11.18
CA TYR A 104 -8.54 0.62 11.11
C TYR A 104 -8.96 1.67 12.15
N GLU A 105 -8.38 1.63 13.33
CA GLU A 105 -8.65 2.57 14.43
C GLU A 105 -7.86 3.89 14.31
N SER A 106 -6.89 3.96 13.39
CA SER A 106 -6.11 5.16 13.13
C SER A 106 -6.88 6.20 12.31
N ASN A 107 -6.36 7.42 12.24
CA ASN A 107 -6.87 8.48 11.37
C ASN A 107 -6.33 8.40 9.92
N ILE A 108 -5.57 7.37 9.59
CA ILE A 108 -4.99 7.19 8.25
C ILE A 108 -6.09 6.73 7.29
N PRO A 109 -6.33 7.39 6.16
CA PRO A 109 -7.24 6.87 5.14
C PRO A 109 -6.80 5.47 4.70
N ALA A 110 -7.66 4.47 4.86
CA ALA A 110 -7.25 3.09 4.64
C ALA A 110 -8.36 2.18 4.09
N ILE A 111 -7.93 1.14 3.37
CA ILE A 111 -8.74 -0.04 3.07
C ILE A 111 -8.12 -1.20 3.83
N VAL A 112 -8.92 -1.84 4.68
CA VAL A 112 -8.46 -2.90 5.58
C VAL A 112 -9.35 -4.13 5.45
N ALA A 113 -8.74 -5.32 5.37
CA ALA A 113 -9.46 -6.59 5.52
C ALA A 113 -9.21 -7.13 6.94
N LEU A 114 -10.09 -6.84 7.87
CA LEU A 114 -9.95 -7.25 9.27
C LEU A 114 -9.83 -8.78 9.43
N GLY A 115 -9.16 -9.21 10.48
CA GLY A 115 -8.89 -10.61 10.77
C GLY A 115 -7.63 -11.13 10.06
N ARG A 116 -7.50 -12.46 9.93
CA ARG A 116 -6.27 -13.13 9.49
C ARG A 116 -6.07 -13.21 7.99
N LYS A 117 -7.15 -13.07 7.22
CA LYS A 117 -7.13 -13.20 5.75
C LYS A 117 -6.60 -11.93 5.08
N GLY A 118 -5.97 -12.11 3.93
CA GLY A 118 -5.36 -11.04 3.17
C GLY A 118 -4.44 -11.60 2.09
N GLY A 119 -3.40 -10.87 1.76
CA GLY A 119 -2.35 -11.32 0.85
C GLY A 119 -2.01 -10.31 -0.24
N SER A 120 -0.87 -10.51 -0.87
CA SER A 120 -0.37 -9.65 -1.94
C SER A 120 -1.30 -9.57 -3.16
N ASN A 121 -2.00 -10.65 -3.48
CA ASN A 121 -2.99 -10.69 -4.55
C ASN A 121 -4.23 -9.83 -4.22
N LEU A 122 -4.73 -9.90 -2.98
CA LEU A 122 -5.82 -9.06 -2.51
C LEU A 122 -5.40 -7.58 -2.52
N ALA A 123 -4.21 -7.28 -2.03
CA ALA A 123 -3.67 -5.92 -2.03
C ALA A 123 -3.61 -5.33 -3.45
N ALA A 124 -3.10 -6.10 -4.42
CA ALA A 124 -3.07 -5.71 -5.83
C ALA A 124 -4.49 -5.54 -6.43
N ALA A 125 -5.41 -6.44 -6.11
CA ALA A 125 -6.78 -6.37 -6.59
C ALA A 125 -7.50 -5.11 -6.09
N LEU A 126 -7.30 -4.73 -4.82
CA LEU A 126 -7.92 -3.55 -4.23
C LEU A 126 -7.43 -2.25 -4.88
N ILE A 127 -6.13 -2.07 -5.07
CA ILE A 127 -5.63 -0.87 -5.75
C ILE A 127 -6.06 -0.82 -7.22
N ASN A 128 -6.09 -1.96 -7.90
CA ASN A 128 -6.63 -2.02 -9.25
C ASN A 128 -8.11 -1.60 -9.29
N ALA A 129 -8.93 -2.06 -8.34
CA ALA A 129 -10.34 -1.67 -8.25
C ALA A 129 -10.50 -0.16 -8.02
N VAL A 130 -9.69 0.44 -7.15
CA VAL A 130 -9.66 1.90 -6.93
C VAL A 130 -9.33 2.63 -8.23
N MET A 131 -8.30 2.21 -8.96
CA MET A 131 -7.92 2.83 -10.24
C MET A 131 -9.01 2.67 -11.31
N TYR A 132 -9.69 1.53 -11.36
CA TYR A 132 -10.79 1.31 -12.30
C TYR A 132 -11.99 2.22 -12.00
N ASN A 133 -12.33 2.43 -10.74
CA ASN A 133 -13.41 3.34 -10.36
C ASN A 133 -13.09 4.81 -10.70
N MET A 134 -11.84 5.23 -10.55
CA MET A 134 -11.43 6.60 -10.94
C MET A 134 -11.67 6.87 -12.43
N ASP A 135 -11.46 5.88 -13.30
CA ASP A 135 -11.72 6.04 -14.73
C ASP A 135 -13.22 6.06 -15.08
N ILE A 136 -14.04 5.34 -14.34
CA ILE A 136 -15.50 5.35 -14.52
C ILE A 136 -16.05 6.75 -14.20
N GLU A 137 -15.55 7.42 -13.18
CA GLU A 137 -15.94 8.79 -12.88
C GLU A 137 -15.53 9.79 -13.97
N LYS A 138 -14.35 9.60 -14.59
CA LYS A 138 -13.88 10.41 -15.72
C LYS A 138 -14.56 10.05 -17.05
N LEU A 139 -14.99 8.80 -17.22
CA LEU A 139 -15.69 8.28 -18.39
C LEU A 139 -17.22 8.36 -18.25
N GLY A 140 -17.72 8.81 -17.10
CA GLY A 140 -19.16 8.88 -16.79
C GLY A 140 -19.99 9.62 -17.86
N ASP A 141 -19.38 10.59 -18.56
CA ASP A 141 -20.01 11.27 -19.68
C ASP A 141 -20.02 10.47 -20.99
N GLU A 142 -19.07 9.58 -21.23
CA GLU A 142 -19.03 8.75 -22.44
C GLU A 142 -19.82 7.44 -22.29
N TYR A 143 -19.76 6.79 -21.12
CA TYR A 143 -20.50 5.54 -20.88
C TYR A 143 -21.97 5.74 -20.44
N GLY A 144 -22.29 6.87 -19.84
CA GLY A 144 -23.66 7.22 -19.43
C GLY A 144 -24.63 7.38 -20.59
N ARG A 145 -24.13 7.50 -21.83
CA ARG A 145 -24.96 7.60 -23.06
C ARG A 145 -25.41 6.26 -23.61
N HIS A 146 -24.87 5.14 -23.16
CA HIS A 146 -25.22 3.80 -23.68
C HIS A 146 -26.14 2.98 -22.78
N THR A 147 -26.51 3.46 -21.61
CA THR A 147 -27.39 2.74 -20.67
C THR A 147 -28.83 3.25 -20.64
N LYS A 148 -29.21 4.11 -21.60
CA LYS A 148 -30.60 4.50 -21.83
C LYS A 148 -31.03 4.08 -23.22
N GLN A 149 -31.27 2.80 -23.42
CA GLN A 149 -32.18 2.24 -24.41
C GLN A 149 -32.88 1.03 -23.82
#